data_0f7f60c3561bb1662b07dafe57f8beb7
#
_entry.id   0f7f60c3561bb1662b07dafe57f8beb7
#
_cell.length_a   1.000
_cell.length_b   1.000
_cell.length_c   1.000
_cell.angle_alpha   90.00
_cell.angle_beta   90.00
_cell.angle_gamma   90.00
#
_symmetry.space_group_name_H-M   'P 1'
#
loop_
_entity.id
_entity.type
_entity.pdbx_description
1 polymer ?
#
loop_
_entity_poly.entity_id
_entity_poly.type
_entity_poly.pdbx_seq_one_letter_code
_entity_poly.pdbx_strand_id
1 'polypeptide(L)'
;IQGEFPESSLPTPIELYLKTGAQVIFIKNDIEHQWVNGTLGTIIGFDEDEDAKIYVRTEEGKDVMVEPAAWSNMRYHFNEVEKKIEEEEIGRYEQYPIRLAWAITVHKSQGLTFNQVKIDFTGGVFAGGQTYVALSRCTSLEGISLQEPLRQSDVFVRNDVKQFARHYNDQSTINTALTQSKADKQYHDAVKAFDRGDMQSTLANF
;
A
#
# COMPACT_ATOMS: atom_id res chain seq x y z
N ILE A 1 -2.36 23.60 1.91
CA ILE A 1 -2.69 22.88 3.15
C ILE A 1 -3.71 23.70 3.91
N GLN A 2 -4.77 23.08 4.37
CA GLN A 2 -5.80 23.66 5.23
C GLN A 2 -5.91 22.78 6.49
N GLY A 3 -6.05 23.38 7.68
CA GLY A 3 -6.16 22.65 8.95
C GLY A 3 -4.89 21.88 9.35
N GLU A 4 -5.07 20.77 10.08
CA GLU A 4 -3.98 19.92 10.57
C GLU A 4 -3.60 18.84 9.56
N PHE A 5 -2.47 19.02 8.88
CA PHE A 5 -1.91 18.01 7.97
C PHE A 5 -0.40 17.89 8.21
N PRO A 6 0.08 16.85 8.92
CA PRO A 6 1.49 16.69 9.26
C PRO A 6 2.37 16.56 8.01
N GLU A 7 3.49 17.26 7.94
CA GLU A 7 4.42 17.18 6.79
C GLU A 7 4.90 15.76 6.51
N SER A 8 5.09 14.94 7.55
CA SER A 8 5.49 13.53 7.42
C SER A 8 4.45 12.65 6.72
N SER A 9 3.19 13.11 6.66
CA SER A 9 2.07 12.39 6.05
C SER A 9 1.71 12.92 4.66
N LEU A 10 2.44 13.91 4.16
CA LEU A 10 2.19 14.46 2.83
C LEU A 10 2.42 13.41 1.73
N PRO A 11 1.43 13.17 0.88
CA PRO A 11 1.54 12.21 -0.23
C PRO A 11 2.52 12.68 -1.30
N THR A 12 2.68 14.00 -1.48
CA THR A 12 3.61 14.63 -2.42
C THR A 12 4.37 15.76 -1.73
N PRO A 13 5.50 16.23 -2.28
CA PRO A 13 6.11 17.49 -1.85
C PRO A 13 5.15 18.67 -2.00
N ILE A 14 5.28 19.66 -1.11
CA ILE A 14 4.51 20.90 -1.19
C ILE A 14 4.81 21.62 -2.51
N GLU A 15 6.08 21.65 -2.89
CA GLU A 15 6.53 22.22 -4.16
C GLU A 15 6.91 21.09 -5.13
N LEU A 16 6.25 21.06 -6.28
CA LEU A 16 6.52 20.13 -7.37
C LEU A 16 7.26 20.85 -8.50
N TYR A 17 8.47 20.39 -8.81
CA TYR A 17 9.25 20.87 -9.94
C TYR A 17 9.09 19.90 -11.11
N LEU A 18 8.32 20.30 -12.10
CA LEU A 18 7.97 19.47 -13.23
C LEU A 18 8.41 20.12 -14.54
N LYS A 19 8.68 19.30 -15.56
CA LYS A 19 8.95 19.77 -16.93
C LYS A 19 8.41 18.77 -17.95
N THR A 20 8.15 19.23 -19.16
CA THR A 20 7.83 18.38 -20.31
C THR A 20 8.93 17.33 -20.52
N GLY A 21 8.54 16.09 -20.80
CA GLY A 21 9.42 14.93 -20.94
C GLY A 21 9.79 14.26 -19.61
N ALA A 22 9.37 14.79 -18.45
CA ALA A 22 9.61 14.12 -17.17
C ALA A 22 8.72 12.90 -17.02
N GLN A 23 9.31 11.79 -16.56
CA GLN A 23 8.56 10.59 -16.20
C GLN A 23 7.95 10.75 -14.82
N VAL A 24 6.67 10.44 -14.72
CA VAL A 24 5.88 10.56 -13.49
C VAL A 24 5.13 9.26 -13.18
N ILE A 25 4.78 9.10 -11.91
CA ILE A 25 3.91 8.04 -11.42
C ILE A 25 2.69 8.65 -10.74
N PHE A 26 1.52 8.15 -11.04
CA PHE A 26 0.29 8.54 -10.36
C PHE A 26 0.24 7.88 -8.98
N ILE A 27 -0.13 8.65 -7.96
CA ILE A 27 -0.17 8.20 -6.56
C ILE A 27 -1.56 8.16 -5.96
N LYS A 28 -2.58 8.36 -6.78
CA LYS A 28 -4.00 8.28 -6.42
C LYS A 28 -4.78 7.79 -7.62
N ASN A 29 -5.83 6.99 -7.37
CA ASN A 29 -6.76 6.58 -8.42
C ASN A 29 -7.55 7.79 -8.91
N ASP A 30 -7.77 7.86 -10.20
CA ASP A 30 -8.66 8.83 -10.80
C ASP A 30 -10.14 8.46 -10.56
N ILE A 31 -10.97 9.46 -10.36
CA ILE A 31 -12.42 9.28 -10.16
C ILE A 31 -13.09 8.79 -11.46
N GLU A 32 -12.63 9.27 -12.61
CA GLU A 32 -13.10 8.87 -13.93
C GLU A 32 -12.44 7.61 -14.48
N HIS A 33 -11.60 6.94 -13.65
CA HIS A 33 -10.87 5.73 -14.03
C HIS A 33 -9.93 5.88 -15.24
N GLN A 34 -9.40 7.07 -15.47
CA GLN A 34 -8.44 7.31 -16.55
C GLN A 34 -7.07 6.72 -16.24
N TRP A 35 -6.72 6.64 -14.94
CA TRP A 35 -5.52 5.99 -14.42
C TRP A 35 -5.78 5.41 -13.03
N VAL A 36 -4.87 4.58 -12.58
CA VAL A 36 -4.84 4.04 -11.21
C VAL A 36 -3.55 4.43 -10.50
N ASN A 37 -3.53 4.31 -9.19
CA ASN A 37 -2.31 4.47 -8.42
C ASN A 37 -1.22 3.49 -8.91
N GLY A 38 -0.05 4.01 -9.24
CA GLY A 38 1.05 3.24 -9.82
C GLY A 38 1.17 3.35 -11.34
N THR A 39 0.19 3.90 -12.06
CA THR A 39 0.29 4.16 -13.50
C THR A 39 1.47 5.09 -13.76
N LEU A 40 2.31 4.72 -14.72
CA LEU A 40 3.41 5.54 -15.20
C LEU A 40 2.99 6.38 -16.41
N GLY A 41 3.62 7.53 -16.55
CA GLY A 41 3.41 8.41 -17.70
C GLY A 41 4.55 9.40 -17.89
N THR A 42 4.48 10.11 -19.00
CA THR A 42 5.43 11.17 -19.35
C THR A 42 4.65 12.49 -19.51
N ILE A 43 5.13 13.53 -18.88
CA ILE A 43 4.55 14.88 -19.04
C ILE A 43 4.75 15.32 -20.50
N ILE A 44 3.67 15.61 -21.20
CA ILE A 44 3.69 16.08 -22.59
C ILE A 44 3.42 17.57 -22.74
N GLY A 45 2.87 18.23 -21.71
CA GLY A 45 2.61 19.67 -21.74
C GLY A 45 1.99 20.17 -20.44
N PHE A 46 1.88 21.48 -20.39
CA PHE A 46 1.22 22.25 -19.33
C PHE A 46 0.24 23.20 -20.00
N ASP A 47 -0.91 23.44 -19.35
CA ASP A 47 -1.77 24.54 -19.74
C ASP A 47 -1.21 25.84 -19.16
N GLU A 48 -1.24 26.90 -19.97
CA GLU A 48 -0.79 28.23 -19.55
C GLU A 48 -1.92 29.04 -18.87
N ASP A 49 -3.14 28.50 -18.87
CA ASP A 49 -4.32 29.12 -18.25
C ASP A 49 -4.31 28.99 -16.72
N GLU A 50 -5.14 29.78 -16.03
CA GLU A 50 -5.22 29.86 -14.56
C GLU A 50 -5.46 28.51 -13.86
N ASP A 51 -6.00 27.51 -14.54
CA ASP A 51 -6.30 26.17 -14.00
C ASP A 51 -5.08 25.24 -13.93
N ALA A 52 -3.92 25.67 -14.46
CA ALA A 52 -2.62 24.98 -14.34
C ALA A 52 -2.70 23.45 -14.56
N LYS A 53 -3.34 23.02 -15.66
CA LYS A 53 -3.51 21.60 -16.00
C LYS A 53 -2.22 21.01 -16.52
N ILE A 54 -1.98 19.74 -16.19
CA ILE A 54 -0.82 18.97 -16.65
C ILE A 54 -1.30 17.88 -17.60
N TYR A 55 -0.70 17.79 -18.77
CA TYR A 55 -0.98 16.73 -19.73
C TYR A 55 0.08 15.64 -19.62
N VAL A 56 -0.38 14.40 -19.39
CA VAL A 56 0.48 13.24 -19.22
C VAL A 56 0.09 12.17 -20.21
N ARG A 57 1.07 11.61 -20.93
CA ARG A 57 0.90 10.42 -21.75
C ARG A 57 1.24 9.20 -20.92
N THR A 58 0.27 8.32 -20.71
CA THR A 58 0.46 7.05 -19.98
C THR A 58 1.30 6.08 -20.80
N GLU A 59 1.86 5.02 -20.16
CA GLU A 59 2.60 3.95 -20.87
C GLU A 59 1.73 3.22 -21.89
N GLU A 60 0.41 3.22 -21.74
CA GLU A 60 -0.54 2.67 -22.70
C GLU A 60 -0.75 3.58 -23.93
N GLY A 61 -0.12 4.76 -23.93
CA GLY A 61 -0.23 5.74 -25.02
C GLY A 61 -1.45 6.64 -24.94
N LYS A 62 -2.20 6.61 -23.84
CA LYS A 62 -3.36 7.48 -23.59
C LYS A 62 -2.90 8.83 -23.05
N ASP A 63 -3.37 9.90 -23.66
CA ASP A 63 -3.16 11.26 -23.14
C ASP A 63 -4.26 11.61 -22.14
N VAL A 64 -3.86 11.98 -20.93
CA VAL A 64 -4.75 12.33 -19.83
C VAL A 64 -4.44 13.71 -19.30
N MET A 65 -5.48 14.42 -18.87
CA MET A 65 -5.39 15.72 -18.22
C MET A 65 -5.40 15.50 -16.71
N VAL A 66 -4.42 16.08 -16.02
CA VAL A 66 -4.22 15.93 -14.57
C VAL A 66 -4.50 17.25 -13.88
N GLU A 67 -5.45 17.23 -12.97
CA GLU A 67 -5.81 18.34 -12.09
C GLU A 67 -5.39 18.06 -10.65
N PRO A 68 -5.29 19.08 -9.80
CA PRO A 68 -5.03 18.88 -8.37
C PRO A 68 -6.09 17.99 -7.72
N ALA A 69 -5.64 17.11 -6.86
CA ALA A 69 -6.49 16.22 -6.06
C ALA A 69 -6.33 16.50 -4.57
N ALA A 70 -7.40 16.34 -3.81
CA ALA A 70 -7.40 16.56 -2.39
C ALA A 70 -7.19 15.26 -1.60
N TRP A 71 -6.47 15.35 -0.49
CA TRP A 71 -6.33 14.32 0.54
C TRP A 71 -6.82 14.90 1.86
N SER A 72 -7.68 14.15 2.54
CA SER A 72 -8.23 14.53 3.85
C SER A 72 -7.48 13.82 4.96
N ASN A 73 -7.13 14.55 6.02
CA ASN A 73 -6.68 13.97 7.27
C ASN A 73 -7.88 13.80 8.19
N MET A 74 -8.23 12.53 8.47
CA MET A 74 -9.42 12.18 9.24
C MET A 74 -9.02 11.83 10.68
N ARG A 75 -9.71 12.39 11.64
CA ARG A 75 -9.66 11.98 13.05
C ARG A 75 -10.85 11.10 13.36
N TYR A 76 -10.61 9.97 14.00
CA TYR A 76 -11.66 9.06 14.43
C TYR A 76 -11.87 9.21 15.93
N HIS A 77 -13.11 9.39 16.36
CA HIS A 77 -13.47 9.38 17.77
C HIS A 77 -14.69 8.48 18.00
N PHE A 78 -14.73 7.86 19.18
CA PHE A 78 -15.85 7.01 19.55
C PHE A 78 -16.92 7.84 20.23
N ASN A 79 -18.12 7.89 19.66
CA ASN A 79 -19.30 8.51 20.28
C ASN A 79 -19.94 7.51 21.24
N GLU A 80 -19.80 7.76 22.53
CA GLU A 80 -20.34 6.88 23.60
C GLU A 80 -21.87 6.83 23.61
N VAL A 81 -22.55 7.87 23.18
CA VAL A 81 -24.02 7.97 23.15
C VAL A 81 -24.59 7.12 22.03
N GLU A 82 -24.06 7.30 20.82
CA GLU A 82 -24.53 6.58 19.63
C GLU A 82 -23.81 5.25 19.42
N LYS A 83 -22.77 4.94 20.24
CA LYS A 83 -21.93 3.74 20.17
C LYS A 83 -21.37 3.46 18.78
N LYS A 84 -20.99 4.52 18.08
CA LYS A 84 -20.39 4.46 16.75
C LYS A 84 -19.09 5.26 16.70
N ILE A 85 -18.23 4.90 15.73
CA ILE A 85 -17.05 5.69 15.38
C ILE A 85 -17.51 6.83 14.48
N GLU A 86 -17.17 8.05 14.83
CA GLU A 86 -17.40 9.25 14.03
C GLU A 86 -16.08 9.70 13.39
N GLU A 87 -16.20 10.23 12.18
CA GLU A 87 -15.08 10.73 11.39
C GLU A 87 -15.16 12.25 11.30
N GLU A 88 -14.06 12.91 11.60
CA GLU A 88 -13.92 14.36 11.51
C GLU A 88 -12.75 14.69 10.58
N GLU A 89 -13.00 15.48 9.53
CA GLU A 89 -11.92 16.02 8.69
C GLU A 89 -11.23 17.16 9.45
N ILE A 90 -9.99 16.92 9.91
CA ILE A 90 -9.18 17.87 10.66
C ILE A 90 -8.21 18.65 9.79
N GLY A 91 -7.96 18.18 8.57
CA GLY A 91 -7.07 18.84 7.63
C GLY A 91 -7.23 18.34 6.21
N ARG A 92 -6.85 19.19 5.26
CA ARG A 92 -6.93 18.93 3.82
C ARG A 92 -5.66 19.38 3.13
N TYR A 93 -5.13 18.52 2.29
CA TYR A 93 -3.99 18.79 1.43
C TYR A 93 -4.41 18.66 -0.04
N GLU A 94 -4.06 19.62 -0.85
CA GLU A 94 -4.39 19.63 -2.29
C GLU A 94 -3.12 19.81 -3.12
N GLN A 95 -2.89 18.92 -4.06
CA GLN A 95 -1.75 18.91 -4.95
C GLN A 95 -2.02 17.98 -6.14
N TYR A 96 -1.23 18.06 -7.22
CA TYR A 96 -1.29 17.11 -8.32
C TYR A 96 -0.99 15.69 -7.82
N PRO A 97 -1.79 14.67 -8.21
CA PRO A 97 -1.63 13.28 -7.75
C PRO A 97 -0.51 12.54 -8.49
N ILE A 98 0.61 13.22 -8.72
CA ILE A 98 1.78 12.68 -9.43
C ILE A 98 3.07 12.93 -8.66
N ARG A 99 4.07 12.07 -8.89
CA ARG A 99 5.46 12.24 -8.44
C ARG A 99 6.42 11.97 -9.58
N LEU A 100 7.62 12.56 -9.54
CA LEU A 100 8.69 12.17 -10.45
C LEU A 100 9.04 10.68 -10.24
N ALA A 101 9.17 9.93 -11.31
CA ALA A 101 9.36 8.48 -11.32
C ALA A 101 10.68 8.05 -11.97
N TRP A 102 11.75 8.81 -11.76
CA TRP A 102 13.09 8.44 -12.25
C TRP A 102 13.65 7.19 -11.58
N ALA A 103 13.39 7.05 -10.28
CA ALA A 103 13.72 5.87 -9.50
C ALA A 103 12.81 5.78 -8.27
N ILE A 104 12.44 4.56 -7.90
CA ILE A 104 11.72 4.24 -6.69
C ILE A 104 12.44 3.13 -5.93
N THR A 105 12.30 3.12 -4.61
CA THR A 105 12.86 2.01 -3.82
C THR A 105 12.04 0.74 -4.01
N VAL A 106 12.67 -0.42 -3.84
CA VAL A 106 12.00 -1.72 -3.89
C VAL A 106 10.78 -1.79 -2.95
N HIS A 107 10.86 -1.17 -1.76
CA HIS A 107 9.72 -1.12 -0.83
C HIS A 107 8.54 -0.34 -1.40
N LYS A 108 8.80 0.79 -2.04
CA LYS A 108 7.74 1.62 -2.66
C LYS A 108 7.16 1.00 -3.93
N SER A 109 7.87 0.04 -4.55
CA SER A 109 7.35 -0.71 -5.70
C SER A 109 6.43 -1.86 -5.31
N GLN A 110 6.26 -2.14 -4.02
CA GLN A 110 5.34 -3.20 -3.57
C GLN A 110 3.91 -2.90 -4.01
N GLY A 111 3.26 -3.89 -4.62
CA GLY A 111 1.91 -3.75 -5.19
C GLY A 111 1.86 -3.14 -6.59
N LEU A 112 2.97 -2.58 -7.09
CA LEU A 112 3.06 -2.07 -8.45
C LEU A 112 3.52 -3.16 -9.42
N THR A 113 3.20 -2.98 -10.69
CA THR A 113 3.60 -3.89 -11.79
C THR A 113 4.10 -3.05 -12.95
N PHE A 114 5.19 -3.48 -13.57
CA PHE A 114 5.85 -2.75 -14.66
C PHE A 114 6.09 -3.68 -15.84
N ASN A 115 6.08 -3.13 -17.05
CA ASN A 115 6.47 -3.87 -18.27
C ASN A 115 7.98 -3.91 -18.46
N GLN A 116 8.68 -2.86 -18.02
CA GLN A 116 10.13 -2.75 -18.08
C GLN A 116 10.66 -2.14 -16.79
N VAL A 117 11.72 -2.75 -16.22
CA VAL A 117 12.38 -2.25 -15.02
C VAL A 117 13.90 -2.38 -15.16
N LYS A 118 14.62 -1.38 -14.69
CA LYS A 118 16.04 -1.47 -14.43
C LYS A 118 16.26 -1.52 -12.93
N ILE A 119 16.81 -2.62 -12.44
CA ILE A 119 17.02 -2.86 -11.01
C ILE A 119 18.49 -2.62 -10.68
N ASP A 120 18.72 -1.81 -9.66
CA ASP A 120 20.04 -1.52 -9.15
C ASP A 120 20.16 -2.02 -7.70
N PHE A 121 21.04 -3.01 -7.51
CA PHE A 121 21.42 -3.55 -6.21
C PHE A 121 22.86 -3.14 -5.82
N THR A 122 23.41 -2.11 -6.44
CA THR A 122 24.72 -1.58 -6.06
C THR A 122 24.73 -1.22 -4.56
N GLY A 123 25.70 -1.76 -3.82
CA GLY A 123 25.72 -1.64 -2.37
C GLY A 123 25.07 -2.80 -1.62
N GLY A 124 24.47 -3.76 -2.33
CA GLY A 124 23.95 -5.02 -1.79
C GLY A 124 22.49 -4.95 -1.34
N VAL A 125 21.95 -6.13 -1.07
CA VAL A 125 20.60 -6.36 -0.57
C VAL A 125 20.66 -6.45 0.96
N PHE A 126 19.90 -5.62 1.66
CA PHE A 126 19.94 -5.54 3.13
C PHE A 126 18.75 -6.23 3.82
N ALA A 127 17.69 -6.55 3.08
CA ALA A 127 16.50 -7.18 3.63
C ALA A 127 16.19 -8.51 2.94
N GLY A 128 15.90 -9.54 3.72
CA GLY A 128 15.49 -10.86 3.20
C GLY A 128 14.22 -10.74 2.36
N GLY A 129 14.25 -11.34 1.15
CA GLY A 129 13.16 -11.27 0.19
C GLY A 129 13.15 -10.02 -0.70
N GLN A 130 14.00 -9.04 -0.48
CA GLN A 130 14.04 -7.79 -1.26
C GLN A 130 14.29 -8.06 -2.76
N THR A 131 15.21 -8.97 -3.09
CA THR A 131 15.49 -9.41 -4.46
C THR A 131 14.23 -10.01 -5.11
N TYR A 132 13.51 -10.88 -4.39
CA TYR A 132 12.26 -11.44 -4.89
C TYR A 132 11.23 -10.35 -5.18
N VAL A 133 11.04 -9.40 -4.26
CA VAL A 133 10.11 -8.29 -4.45
C VAL A 133 10.46 -7.49 -5.69
N ALA A 134 11.73 -7.15 -5.88
CA ALA A 134 12.18 -6.36 -7.04
C ALA A 134 11.94 -7.10 -8.37
N LEU A 135 12.37 -8.36 -8.45
CA LEU A 135 12.23 -9.16 -9.68
C LEU A 135 10.76 -9.44 -10.02
N SER A 136 9.92 -9.68 -8.99
CA SER A 136 8.48 -9.93 -9.17
C SER A 136 7.66 -8.71 -9.56
N ARG A 137 8.28 -7.54 -9.69
CA ARG A 137 7.57 -6.32 -10.15
C ARG A 137 7.40 -6.26 -11.66
N CYS A 138 8.16 -7.04 -12.41
CA CYS A 138 8.06 -7.05 -13.89
C CYS A 138 7.16 -8.18 -14.37
N THR A 139 6.40 -7.90 -15.42
CA THR A 139 5.47 -8.86 -16.05
C THR A 139 6.17 -9.97 -16.81
N SER A 140 7.41 -9.72 -17.29
CA SER A 140 8.19 -10.68 -18.07
C SER A 140 9.68 -10.62 -17.73
N LEU A 141 10.41 -11.69 -18.03
CA LEU A 141 11.86 -11.76 -17.83
C LEU A 141 12.60 -10.81 -18.78
N GLU A 142 12.11 -10.65 -19.99
CA GLU A 142 12.65 -9.78 -21.03
C GLU A 142 12.57 -8.30 -20.66
N GLY A 143 11.61 -7.95 -19.82
CA GLY A 143 11.43 -6.59 -19.28
C GLY A 143 12.39 -6.23 -18.15
N ILE A 144 13.16 -7.19 -17.62
CA ILE A 144 14.10 -6.97 -16.52
C ILE A 144 15.49 -6.66 -17.04
N SER A 145 16.04 -5.55 -16.58
CA SER A 145 17.44 -5.18 -16.74
C SER A 145 18.09 -4.99 -15.38
N LEU A 146 19.29 -5.53 -15.20
CA LEU A 146 20.07 -5.40 -13.97
C LEU A 146 21.23 -4.45 -14.20
N GLN A 147 21.50 -3.56 -13.24
CA GLN A 147 22.68 -2.69 -13.26
C GLN A 147 23.95 -3.50 -13.05
N GLU A 148 23.90 -4.51 -12.14
CA GLU A 148 24.97 -5.47 -11.88
C GLU A 148 24.38 -6.88 -11.82
N PRO A 149 25.16 -7.92 -12.18
CA PRO A 149 24.71 -9.31 -12.02
C PRO A 149 24.36 -9.62 -10.56
N LEU A 150 23.28 -10.37 -10.35
CA LEU A 150 22.90 -10.84 -9.02
C LEU A 150 23.94 -11.82 -8.49
N ARG A 151 24.32 -11.62 -7.23
CA ARG A 151 25.19 -12.53 -6.47
C ARG A 151 24.32 -13.49 -5.65
N GLN A 152 24.85 -14.65 -5.32
CA GLN A 152 24.14 -15.59 -4.46
C GLN A 152 23.85 -15.00 -3.08
N SER A 153 24.70 -14.09 -2.59
CA SER A 153 24.48 -13.32 -1.34
C SER A 153 23.28 -12.39 -1.38
N ASP A 154 22.83 -11.98 -2.57
CA ASP A 154 21.71 -11.06 -2.74
C ASP A 154 20.36 -11.78 -2.67
N VAL A 155 20.38 -13.13 -2.65
CA VAL A 155 19.19 -13.98 -2.58
C VAL A 155 19.18 -14.71 -1.24
N PHE A 156 18.53 -14.11 -0.25
CA PHE A 156 18.38 -14.75 1.05
C PHE A 156 17.00 -14.53 1.66
N VAL A 157 16.63 -15.42 2.55
CA VAL A 157 15.37 -15.39 3.29
C VAL A 157 15.69 -15.34 4.79
N ARG A 158 14.94 -14.57 5.55
CA ARG A 158 15.07 -14.46 7.01
C ARG A 158 14.87 -15.82 7.68
N ASN A 159 15.61 -16.05 8.75
CA ASN A 159 15.55 -17.34 9.45
C ASN A 159 14.20 -17.62 10.12
N ASP A 160 13.51 -16.60 10.62
CA ASP A 160 12.15 -16.71 11.18
C ASP A 160 11.14 -17.17 10.12
N VAL A 161 11.24 -16.64 8.89
CA VAL A 161 10.41 -17.08 7.75
C VAL A 161 10.71 -18.53 7.38
N LYS A 162 11.99 -18.93 7.39
CA LYS A 162 12.38 -20.34 7.14
C LYS A 162 11.85 -21.28 8.21
N GLN A 163 11.86 -20.86 9.49
CA GLN A 163 11.30 -21.64 10.59
C GLN A 163 9.78 -21.76 10.47
N PHE A 164 9.10 -20.65 10.19
CA PHE A 164 7.66 -20.67 9.94
C PHE A 164 7.29 -21.60 8.77
N ALA A 165 8.03 -21.53 7.66
CA ALA A 165 7.77 -22.37 6.49
C ALA A 165 7.92 -23.88 6.76
N ARG A 166 8.75 -24.30 7.74
CA ARG A 166 8.88 -25.71 8.13
C ARG A 166 7.62 -26.27 8.80
N HIS A 167 6.84 -25.40 9.45
CA HIS A 167 5.61 -25.75 10.16
C HIS A 167 4.36 -25.26 9.42
N TYR A 168 4.55 -24.75 8.20
CA TYR A 168 3.44 -24.26 7.38
C TYR A 168 2.51 -25.43 7.01
N ASN A 169 1.22 -25.25 7.25
CA ASN A 169 0.18 -26.28 7.07
C ASN A 169 0.38 -27.58 7.90
N ASP A 170 1.12 -27.52 9.01
CA ASP A 170 1.15 -28.63 9.95
C ASP A 170 -0.24 -28.87 10.54
N GLN A 171 -0.85 -30.00 10.12
CA GLN A 171 -2.21 -30.35 10.46
C GLN A 171 -2.40 -30.55 11.97
N SER A 172 -1.37 -30.99 12.68
CA SER A 172 -1.41 -31.18 14.14
C SER A 172 -1.51 -29.83 14.86
N THR A 173 -0.73 -28.86 14.43
CA THR A 173 -0.77 -27.48 14.95
C THR A 173 -2.10 -26.81 14.67
N ILE A 174 -2.64 -26.97 13.43
CA ILE A 174 -3.93 -26.43 13.04
C ILE A 174 -5.05 -27.03 13.88
N ASN A 175 -5.07 -28.36 14.06
CA ASN A 175 -6.11 -29.05 14.86
C ASN A 175 -6.05 -28.63 16.33
N THR A 176 -4.86 -28.47 16.89
CA THR A 176 -4.67 -27.97 18.26
C THR A 176 -5.23 -26.56 18.40
N ALA A 177 -4.86 -25.65 17.49
CA ALA A 177 -5.35 -24.28 17.50
C ALA A 177 -6.89 -24.20 17.32
N LEU A 178 -7.47 -25.03 16.45
CA LEU A 178 -8.92 -25.09 16.25
C LEU A 178 -9.64 -25.60 17.51
N THR A 179 -9.08 -26.60 18.19
CA THR A 179 -9.64 -27.13 19.42
C THR A 179 -9.62 -26.09 20.53
N GLN A 180 -8.48 -25.40 20.70
CA GLN A 180 -8.34 -24.31 21.67
C GLN A 180 -9.32 -23.17 21.36
N SER A 181 -9.40 -22.74 20.11
CA SER A 181 -10.33 -21.68 19.68
C SER A 181 -11.81 -22.02 19.94
N LYS A 182 -12.19 -23.29 19.79
CA LYS A 182 -13.55 -23.76 20.15
C LYS A 182 -13.81 -23.65 21.65
N ALA A 183 -12.84 -24.08 22.47
CA ALA A 183 -12.95 -23.99 23.93
C ALA A 183 -13.03 -22.52 24.38
N ASP A 184 -12.18 -21.66 23.84
CA ASP A 184 -12.18 -20.22 24.14
C ASP A 184 -13.52 -19.56 23.77
N LYS A 185 -14.09 -19.95 22.62
CA LYS A 185 -15.40 -19.46 22.20
C LYS A 185 -16.52 -19.93 23.13
N GLN A 186 -16.54 -21.21 23.50
CA GLN A 186 -17.54 -21.75 24.44
C GLN A 186 -17.46 -21.05 25.79
N TYR A 187 -16.25 -20.88 26.32
CA TYR A 187 -16.05 -20.13 27.55
C TYR A 187 -16.59 -18.69 27.45
N HIS A 188 -16.27 -17.98 26.36
CA HIS A 188 -16.74 -16.62 26.14
C HIS A 188 -18.28 -16.54 26.02
N ASP A 189 -18.88 -17.49 25.30
CA ASP A 189 -20.34 -17.58 25.16
C ASP A 189 -21.01 -17.91 26.52
N ALA A 190 -20.40 -18.76 27.35
CA ALA A 190 -20.85 -19.04 28.72
C ALA A 190 -20.82 -17.78 29.59
N VAL A 191 -19.72 -17.02 29.59
CA VAL A 191 -19.60 -15.76 30.35
C VAL A 191 -20.67 -14.76 29.92
N LYS A 192 -20.86 -14.58 28.62
CA LYS A 192 -21.91 -13.69 28.10
C LYS A 192 -23.32 -14.11 28.50
N ALA A 193 -23.61 -15.42 28.50
CA ALA A 193 -24.89 -15.94 28.93
C ALA A 193 -25.11 -15.70 30.43
N PHE A 194 -24.08 -15.91 31.23
CA PHE A 194 -24.09 -15.64 32.68
C PHE A 194 -24.41 -14.18 32.97
N ASP A 195 -23.72 -13.25 32.30
CA ASP A 195 -23.91 -11.79 32.47
C ASP A 195 -25.35 -11.34 32.11
N ARG A 196 -26.04 -12.09 31.23
CA ARG A 196 -27.43 -11.86 30.86
C ARG A 196 -28.43 -12.56 31.76
N GLY A 197 -27.98 -13.34 32.74
CA GLY A 197 -28.80 -14.14 33.62
C GLY A 197 -29.37 -15.43 32.99
N ASP A 198 -28.92 -15.82 31.80
CA ASP A 198 -29.32 -17.07 31.12
C ASP A 198 -28.48 -18.24 31.64
N MET A 199 -28.92 -18.78 32.78
CA MET A 199 -28.24 -19.90 33.43
C MET A 199 -28.29 -21.22 32.61
N GLN A 200 -29.31 -21.39 31.78
CA GLN A 200 -29.41 -22.58 30.95
C GLN A 200 -28.36 -22.61 29.84
N SER A 201 -28.23 -21.53 29.11
CA SER A 201 -27.17 -21.37 28.09
C SER A 201 -25.77 -21.31 28.72
N THR A 202 -25.63 -20.78 29.93
CA THR A 202 -24.36 -20.79 30.68
C THR A 202 -23.89 -22.23 30.92
N LEU A 203 -24.75 -23.06 31.51
CA LEU A 203 -24.43 -24.49 31.80
C LEU A 203 -24.19 -25.33 30.54
N ALA A 204 -24.82 -24.98 29.44
CA ALA A 204 -24.65 -25.71 28.16
C ALA A 204 -23.31 -25.42 27.47
N ASN A 205 -22.68 -24.28 27.78
CA ASN A 205 -21.41 -23.82 27.19
C ASN A 205 -20.20 -24.05 28.12
N PHE A 206 -20.38 -24.35 29.40
CA PHE A 206 -19.35 -24.82 30.31
C PHE A 206 -19.18 -26.33 30.22
#